data_63593d6b3a44f832ded6a810ae6638a6
#
_entry.id   63593d6b3a44f832ded6a810ae6638a6
#
_cell.length_a   1.000
_cell.length_b   1.000
_cell.length_c   1.000
_cell.angle_alpha   90.00
_cell.angle_beta   90.00
_cell.angle_gamma   90.00
#
_symmetry.space_group_name_H-M   'P 1'
#
loop_
_entity.id
_entity.type
_entity.pdbx_description
1 polymer ?
#
loop_
_entity_poly.entity_id
_entity_poly.type
_entity_poly.pdbx_seq_one_letter_code
_entity_poly.pdbx_strand_id
1 'polypeptide(L)'
;MNSARSQLLLRCFVMLAIPAVAWSLPWDKDMQNQPSVKAQESVVETNADSVPIGEQELFSAPDGLIELVRARLVAGQTLVNPVRKSPESLERGRQLYEVHCLVCHGAQGRGNGLVGQKFVPQPMDLTLDYVQLQPDGQLYYTISHGSIAMPYYRQAIVAEDRWNVINYVKEVMGPDE
;
A
#
# COMPACT_ATOMS: atom_id res chain seq x y z
N MET A 1 -19.43 -17.72 -68.75
CA MET A 1 -18.69 -16.55 -68.18
C MET A 1 -19.25 -16.04 -66.84
N ASN A 2 -20.34 -16.57 -66.29
CA ASN A 2 -20.97 -16.06 -65.06
C ASN A 2 -20.59 -16.80 -63.77
N SER A 3 -20.11 -18.04 -63.87
CA SER A 3 -19.81 -18.87 -62.70
C SER A 3 -18.63 -18.36 -61.85
N ALA A 4 -17.54 -17.98 -62.51
CA ALA A 4 -16.34 -17.51 -61.81
C ALA A 4 -16.53 -16.16 -61.06
N ARG A 5 -17.32 -15.25 -61.66
CA ARG A 5 -17.67 -13.95 -61.03
C ARG A 5 -18.58 -14.16 -59.81
N SER A 6 -19.53 -15.08 -59.90
CA SER A 6 -20.43 -15.42 -58.78
C SER A 6 -19.68 -16.04 -57.64
N GLN A 7 -18.72 -16.94 -57.90
CA GLN A 7 -17.88 -17.54 -56.86
C GLN A 7 -16.92 -16.55 -56.20
N LEU A 8 -16.38 -15.58 -56.99
CA LEU A 8 -15.51 -14.54 -56.44
C LEU A 8 -16.28 -13.62 -55.48
N LEU A 9 -17.48 -13.18 -55.89
CA LEU A 9 -18.35 -12.34 -55.07
C LEU A 9 -18.78 -13.03 -53.79
N LEU A 10 -19.11 -14.32 -53.85
CA LEU A 10 -19.48 -15.13 -52.66
C LEU A 10 -18.28 -15.24 -51.68
N ARG A 11 -17.07 -15.47 -52.21
CA ARG A 11 -15.86 -15.54 -51.38
C ARG A 11 -15.53 -14.20 -50.73
N CYS A 12 -15.67 -13.07 -51.46
CA CYS A 12 -15.46 -11.73 -50.88
C CYS A 12 -16.51 -11.41 -49.80
N PHE A 13 -17.77 -11.84 -49.98
CA PHE A 13 -18.83 -11.64 -49.01
C PHE A 13 -18.61 -12.45 -47.71
N VAL A 14 -18.17 -13.69 -47.84
CA VAL A 14 -17.82 -14.54 -46.70
C VAL A 14 -16.61 -13.98 -45.96
N MET A 15 -15.59 -13.51 -46.65
CA MET A 15 -14.39 -12.91 -46.01
C MET A 15 -14.71 -11.60 -45.30
N LEU A 16 -15.66 -10.80 -45.76
CA LEU A 16 -16.10 -9.54 -45.12
C LEU A 16 -17.06 -9.79 -43.94
N ALA A 17 -17.82 -10.90 -43.97
CA ALA A 17 -18.76 -11.22 -42.88
C ALA A 17 -18.08 -11.76 -41.61
N ILE A 18 -16.94 -12.44 -41.75
CA ILE A 18 -16.21 -13.03 -40.61
C ILE A 18 -15.82 -11.99 -39.55
N PRO A 19 -15.18 -10.85 -39.88
CA PRO A 19 -14.82 -9.86 -38.85
C PRO A 19 -16.04 -9.19 -38.22
N ALA A 20 -17.13 -8.98 -38.95
CA ALA A 20 -18.36 -8.39 -38.40
C ALA A 20 -19.04 -9.29 -37.36
N VAL A 21 -19.01 -10.59 -37.56
CA VAL A 21 -19.56 -11.57 -36.60
C VAL A 21 -18.65 -11.66 -35.36
N ALA A 22 -17.34 -11.56 -35.53
CA ALA A 22 -16.40 -11.59 -34.40
C ALA A 22 -16.57 -10.40 -33.44
N TRP A 23 -17.01 -9.23 -33.91
CA TRP A 23 -17.26 -8.05 -33.09
C TRP A 23 -18.62 -8.03 -32.37
N SER A 24 -19.49 -8.99 -32.67
CA SER A 24 -20.85 -9.05 -32.12
C SER A 24 -21.05 -10.21 -31.12
N LEU A 25 -20.00 -10.92 -30.75
CA LEU A 25 -20.14 -12.04 -29.83
C LEU A 25 -20.45 -11.54 -28.41
N PRO A 26 -21.55 -11.98 -27.80
CA PRO A 26 -22.04 -11.45 -26.53
C PRO A 26 -21.05 -11.68 -25.37
N TRP A 27 -20.19 -12.68 -25.47
CA TRP A 27 -19.18 -12.98 -24.43
C TRP A 27 -17.94 -12.08 -24.49
N ASP A 28 -17.74 -11.31 -25.55
CA ASP A 28 -16.61 -10.37 -25.66
C ASP A 28 -16.69 -9.23 -24.62
N LYS A 29 -17.90 -8.93 -24.17
CA LYS A 29 -18.16 -7.93 -23.13
C LYS A 29 -18.79 -8.53 -21.87
N ASP A 30 -18.87 -9.85 -21.79
CA ASP A 30 -19.40 -10.52 -20.63
C ASP A 30 -18.52 -10.18 -19.42
N MET A 31 -19.14 -9.83 -18.30
CA MET A 31 -18.47 -9.40 -17.08
C MET A 31 -17.71 -8.05 -17.16
N GLN A 32 -17.63 -7.39 -18.29
CA GLN A 32 -16.95 -6.08 -18.39
C GLN A 32 -17.71 -4.99 -17.61
N ASN A 33 -19.04 -4.99 -17.70
CA ASN A 33 -19.91 -4.06 -17.00
C ASN A 33 -20.79 -4.82 -16.01
N GLN A 34 -20.30 -4.98 -14.80
CA GLN A 34 -21.08 -5.60 -13.72
C GLN A 34 -21.99 -4.56 -13.05
N PRO A 35 -23.13 -4.99 -12.45
CA PRO A 35 -23.98 -4.10 -11.64
C PRO A 35 -23.29 -3.58 -10.38
N SER A 36 -22.15 -4.18 -9.99
CA SER A 36 -21.36 -3.75 -8.83
C SER A 36 -20.59 -2.47 -9.13
N VAL A 37 -20.45 -1.63 -8.12
CA VAL A 37 -19.58 -0.44 -8.16
C VAL A 37 -18.14 -0.93 -8.25
N LYS A 38 -17.44 -0.57 -9.31
CA LYS A 38 -16.02 -0.89 -9.50
C LYS A 38 -15.16 0.16 -8.83
N ALA A 39 -14.01 -0.27 -8.32
CA ALA A 39 -13.03 0.64 -7.74
C ALA A 39 -12.61 1.69 -8.76
N GLN A 40 -12.59 2.98 -8.37
CA GLN A 40 -12.16 4.13 -9.17
C GLN A 40 -13.05 4.50 -10.38
N GLU A 41 -14.16 3.81 -10.62
CA GLU A 41 -15.10 4.19 -11.69
C GLU A 41 -16.18 5.17 -11.24
N SER A 42 -16.52 5.16 -9.95
CA SER A 42 -17.48 6.09 -9.38
C SER A 42 -17.11 6.45 -7.94
N VAL A 43 -17.43 7.67 -7.56
CA VAL A 43 -17.39 8.08 -6.16
C VAL A 43 -18.72 7.63 -5.53
N VAL A 44 -18.65 6.71 -4.58
CA VAL A 44 -19.81 6.35 -3.77
C VAL A 44 -20.03 7.48 -2.76
N GLU A 45 -21.09 8.24 -2.93
CA GLU A 45 -21.48 9.21 -1.91
C GLU A 45 -21.88 8.45 -0.64
N THR A 46 -21.17 8.71 0.43
CA THR A 46 -21.54 8.16 1.73
C THR A 46 -22.78 8.91 2.24
N ASN A 47 -23.69 8.19 2.90
CA ASN A 47 -24.84 8.83 3.53
C ASN A 47 -24.31 9.89 4.51
N ALA A 48 -24.91 11.10 4.50
CA ALA A 48 -24.52 12.21 5.37
C ALA A 48 -24.55 11.84 6.87
N ASP A 49 -25.39 10.88 7.24
CA ASP A 49 -25.55 10.40 8.62
C ASP A 49 -24.63 9.20 8.95
N SER A 50 -23.78 8.74 8.01
CA SER A 50 -22.87 7.64 8.26
C SER A 50 -21.64 8.13 9.02
N VAL A 51 -21.33 7.47 10.13
CA VAL A 51 -20.07 7.67 10.85
C VAL A 51 -19.05 6.66 10.29
N PRO A 52 -17.95 7.13 9.68
CA PRO A 52 -16.93 6.22 9.19
C PRO A 52 -16.33 5.44 10.35
N ILE A 53 -16.28 4.11 10.21
CA ILE A 53 -15.54 3.26 11.14
C ILE A 53 -14.07 3.29 10.66
N GLY A 54 -13.28 4.10 11.32
CA GLY A 54 -11.87 4.24 11.00
C GLY A 54 -11.19 5.22 11.91
N GLU A 55 -9.88 5.18 11.88
CA GLU A 55 -9.04 6.09 12.64
C GLU A 55 -9.14 7.50 12.04
N GLN A 56 -9.46 8.49 12.88
CA GLN A 56 -9.29 9.89 12.49
C GLN A 56 -7.80 10.16 12.35
N GLU A 57 -7.39 10.62 11.20
CA GLU A 57 -6.01 11.07 11.01
C GLU A 57 -5.77 12.30 11.89
N LEU A 58 -4.85 12.16 12.83
CA LEU A 58 -4.40 13.29 13.67
C LEU A 58 -3.62 14.32 12.86
N PHE A 59 -3.13 13.92 11.68
CA PHE A 59 -2.34 14.77 10.80
C PHE A 59 -2.84 14.67 9.36
N SER A 60 -3.00 15.80 8.70
CA SER A 60 -3.28 15.86 7.27
C SER A 60 -2.14 15.22 6.47
N ALA A 61 -2.46 14.69 5.29
CA ALA A 61 -1.41 14.26 4.38
C ALA A 61 -0.53 15.46 4.02
N PRO A 62 0.80 15.33 4.13
CA PRO A 62 1.70 16.47 3.89
C PRO A 62 1.79 16.81 2.40
N ASP A 63 1.77 18.10 2.10
CA ASP A 63 1.94 18.64 0.75
C ASP A 63 3.43 18.76 0.38
N GLY A 64 4.09 17.63 0.21
CA GLY A 64 5.49 17.58 -0.22
C GLY A 64 6.50 17.22 0.87
N LEU A 65 7.76 17.07 0.45
CA LEU A 65 8.84 16.53 1.29
C LEU A 65 9.15 17.40 2.52
N ILE A 66 9.16 18.70 2.36
CA ILE A 66 9.50 19.62 3.46
C ILE A 66 8.44 19.51 4.56
N GLU A 67 7.17 19.50 4.18
CA GLU A 67 6.08 19.38 5.13
C GLU A 67 6.04 18.00 5.79
N LEU A 68 6.32 16.94 5.03
CA LEU A 68 6.49 15.59 5.55
C LEU A 68 7.54 15.53 6.67
N VAL A 69 8.73 16.11 6.42
CA VAL A 69 9.82 16.12 7.41
C VAL A 69 9.43 16.95 8.64
N ARG A 70 8.83 18.12 8.44
CA ARG A 70 8.37 18.98 9.52
C ARG A 70 7.33 18.28 10.39
N ALA A 71 6.29 17.74 9.78
CA ALA A 71 5.21 17.05 10.48
C ALA A 71 5.73 15.83 11.25
N ARG A 72 6.68 15.09 10.68
CA ARG A 72 7.36 13.98 11.37
C ARG A 72 8.10 14.43 12.63
N LEU A 73 8.81 15.57 12.58
CA LEU A 73 9.49 16.11 13.74
C LEU A 73 8.50 16.57 14.82
N VAL A 74 7.42 17.24 14.42
CA VAL A 74 6.34 17.63 15.34
C VAL A 74 5.70 16.41 15.99
N ALA A 75 5.40 15.36 15.21
CA ALA A 75 4.87 14.11 15.74
C ALA A 75 5.80 13.47 16.78
N GLY A 76 7.10 13.54 16.57
CA GLY A 76 8.09 13.07 17.55
C GLY A 76 8.06 13.82 18.88
N GLN A 77 7.62 15.07 18.88
CA GLN A 77 7.52 15.91 20.08
C GLN A 77 6.17 15.79 20.78
N THR A 78 5.12 15.44 20.03
CA THR A 78 3.73 15.52 20.52
C THR A 78 3.09 14.16 20.76
N LEU A 79 3.49 13.13 20.01
CA LEU A 79 2.92 11.81 20.15
C LEU A 79 3.72 10.96 21.14
N VAL A 80 3.01 10.43 22.12
CA VAL A 80 3.54 9.49 23.08
C VAL A 80 2.95 8.11 22.78
N ASN A 81 3.77 7.08 22.80
CA ASN A 81 3.33 5.72 22.59
C ASN A 81 2.37 5.28 23.71
N PRO A 82 1.08 5.03 23.40
CA PRO A 82 0.10 4.63 24.40
C PRO A 82 0.20 3.14 24.75
N VAL A 83 0.88 2.36 23.90
CA VAL A 83 0.98 0.90 24.06
C VAL A 83 2.19 0.55 24.91
N ARG A 84 1.95 -0.06 26.07
CA ARG A 84 3.04 -0.51 26.94
C ARG A 84 3.85 -1.60 26.24
N LYS A 85 5.17 -1.53 26.36
CA LYS A 85 6.05 -2.65 26.00
C LYS A 85 5.74 -3.85 26.87
N SER A 86 5.27 -4.91 26.28
CA SER A 86 4.97 -6.19 26.94
C SER A 86 5.28 -7.33 25.96
N PRO A 87 5.43 -8.57 26.43
CA PRO A 87 5.62 -9.72 25.55
C PRO A 87 4.55 -9.84 24.48
N GLU A 88 3.30 -9.52 24.80
CA GLU A 88 2.16 -9.55 23.87
C GLU A 88 2.30 -8.47 22.78
N SER A 89 2.71 -7.25 23.18
CA SER A 89 2.97 -6.15 22.25
C SER A 89 4.12 -6.47 21.30
N LEU A 90 5.21 -7.04 21.83
CA LEU A 90 6.37 -7.43 21.03
C LEU A 90 6.02 -8.54 20.02
N GLU A 91 5.27 -9.56 20.48
CA GLU A 91 4.83 -10.64 19.61
C GLU A 91 3.86 -10.14 18.53
N ARG A 92 2.93 -9.25 18.89
CA ARG A 92 2.04 -8.62 17.89
C ARG A 92 2.84 -7.77 16.89
N GLY A 93 3.78 -6.98 17.38
CA GLY A 93 4.68 -6.19 16.55
C GLY A 93 5.52 -7.04 15.61
N ARG A 94 6.04 -8.18 16.09
CA ARG A 94 6.78 -9.15 15.28
C ARG A 94 5.95 -9.68 14.12
N GLN A 95 4.72 -10.14 14.40
CA GLN A 95 3.80 -10.66 13.36
C GLN A 95 3.53 -9.61 12.27
N LEU A 96 3.26 -8.38 12.65
CA LEU A 96 3.01 -7.29 11.72
C LEU A 96 4.26 -6.91 10.93
N TYR A 97 5.41 -6.91 11.58
CA TYR A 97 6.69 -6.66 10.91
C TYR A 97 6.98 -7.72 9.85
N GLU A 98 6.77 -8.99 10.15
CA GLU A 98 6.96 -10.09 9.19
C GLU A 98 6.05 -9.95 7.96
N VAL A 99 4.82 -9.48 8.14
CA VAL A 99 3.87 -9.32 7.03
C VAL A 99 4.15 -8.06 6.20
N HIS A 100 4.45 -6.93 6.83
CA HIS A 100 4.45 -5.62 6.17
C HIS A 100 5.84 -5.01 5.96
N CYS A 101 6.82 -5.34 6.78
CA CYS A 101 8.10 -4.63 6.82
C CYS A 101 9.28 -5.49 6.33
N LEU A 102 9.26 -6.79 6.65
CA LEU A 102 10.34 -7.73 6.40
C LEU A 102 10.77 -7.75 4.93
N VAL A 103 9.83 -7.65 4.00
CA VAL A 103 10.09 -7.72 2.56
C VAL A 103 11.07 -6.65 2.08
N CYS A 104 11.07 -5.48 2.74
CA CYS A 104 11.98 -4.38 2.46
C CYS A 104 13.12 -4.26 3.49
N HIS A 105 12.81 -4.31 4.78
CA HIS A 105 13.78 -4.08 5.85
C HIS A 105 14.60 -5.32 6.23
N GLY A 106 14.19 -6.52 5.82
CA GLY A 106 14.86 -7.78 6.18
C GLY A 106 14.54 -8.26 7.58
N ALA A 107 14.87 -9.52 7.90
CA ALA A 107 14.55 -10.15 9.17
C ALA A 107 15.22 -9.49 10.39
N GLN A 108 16.36 -8.84 10.16
CA GLN A 108 17.15 -8.17 11.18
C GLN A 108 17.05 -6.63 11.08
N GLY A 109 16.15 -6.10 10.25
CA GLY A 109 15.95 -4.67 10.09
C GLY A 109 17.03 -3.92 9.28
N ARG A 110 17.97 -4.61 8.65
CA ARG A 110 19.16 -4.01 8.00
C ARG A 110 18.91 -3.44 6.60
N GLY A 111 17.66 -3.31 6.16
CA GLY A 111 17.33 -2.81 4.83
C GLY A 111 17.62 -3.80 3.69
N ASN A 112 17.97 -5.04 4.01
CA ASN A 112 18.41 -6.08 3.09
C ASN A 112 17.31 -7.09 2.73
N GLY A 113 16.05 -6.74 2.88
CA GLY A 113 14.93 -7.57 2.44
C GLY A 113 14.95 -7.81 0.93
N LEU A 114 14.28 -8.87 0.47
CA LEU A 114 14.30 -9.29 -0.94
C LEU A 114 13.94 -8.17 -1.92
N VAL A 115 12.96 -7.35 -1.57
CA VAL A 115 12.56 -6.18 -2.36
C VAL A 115 13.45 -4.99 -2.03
N GLY A 116 13.81 -4.81 -0.74
CA GLY A 116 14.65 -3.71 -0.27
C GLY A 116 15.98 -3.59 -1.01
N GLN A 117 16.64 -4.71 -1.30
CA GLN A 117 17.89 -4.76 -2.06
C GLN A 117 17.79 -4.20 -3.49
N LYS A 118 16.56 -4.02 -4.02
CA LYS A 118 16.33 -3.48 -5.37
C LYS A 118 16.10 -1.97 -5.39
N PHE A 119 15.94 -1.36 -4.24
CA PHE A 119 15.80 0.10 -4.14
C PHE A 119 17.15 0.83 -4.15
N VAL A 120 17.15 2.02 -4.73
CA VAL A 120 18.27 2.96 -4.68
C VAL A 120 17.73 4.33 -4.28
N PRO A 121 18.03 4.82 -3.08
CA PRO A 121 18.80 4.17 -2.00
C PRO A 121 18.04 2.98 -1.37
N GLN A 122 18.78 2.08 -0.74
CA GLN A 122 18.20 0.97 0.03
C GLN A 122 17.37 1.49 1.21
N PRO A 123 16.40 0.69 1.70
CA PRO A 123 15.67 1.02 2.92
C PRO A 123 16.63 1.27 4.09
N MET A 124 16.21 2.19 4.97
CA MET A 124 16.98 2.51 6.17
C MET A 124 17.24 1.26 7.02
N ASP A 125 18.46 1.10 7.47
CA ASP A 125 18.83 0.12 8.49
C ASP A 125 18.23 0.56 9.83
N LEU A 126 17.32 -0.25 10.34
CA LEU A 126 16.57 0.02 11.57
C LEU A 126 17.41 -0.17 12.84
N THR A 127 18.56 -0.83 12.74
CA THR A 127 19.45 -1.11 13.89
C THR A 127 20.34 0.06 14.24
N LEU A 128 20.41 1.08 13.37
CA LEU A 128 21.28 2.23 13.59
C LEU A 128 20.74 3.17 14.69
N ASP A 129 21.64 3.75 15.45
CA ASP A 129 21.33 4.77 16.46
C ASP A 129 20.46 5.89 15.92
N TYR A 130 20.67 6.29 14.67
CA TYR A 130 19.83 7.28 13.99
C TYR A 130 18.34 6.92 14.03
N VAL A 131 17.99 5.65 13.93
CA VAL A 131 16.59 5.17 13.99
C VAL A 131 16.19 4.90 15.44
N GLN A 132 17.05 4.22 16.19
CA GLN A 132 16.76 3.77 17.54
C GLN A 132 16.56 4.93 18.53
N LEU A 133 17.26 6.03 18.34
CA LEU A 133 17.15 7.24 19.18
C LEU A 133 15.99 8.17 18.76
N GLN A 134 15.30 7.91 17.63
CA GLN A 134 14.15 8.71 17.26
C GLN A 134 13.01 8.51 18.29
N PRO A 135 12.26 9.56 18.63
CA PRO A 135 11.03 9.42 19.42
C PRO A 135 10.03 8.48 18.73
N ASP A 136 9.29 7.70 19.51
CA ASP A 136 8.29 6.76 18.99
C ASP A 136 7.26 7.44 18.09
N GLY A 137 6.83 8.66 18.44
CA GLY A 137 5.90 9.45 17.61
C GLY A 137 6.45 9.77 16.22
N GLN A 138 7.78 9.93 16.08
CA GLN A 138 8.42 10.15 14.79
C GLN A 138 8.39 8.90 13.91
N LEU A 139 8.61 7.73 14.50
CA LEU A 139 8.50 6.45 13.82
C LEU A 139 7.03 6.15 13.45
N TYR A 140 6.11 6.44 14.38
CA TYR A 140 4.67 6.30 14.15
C TYR A 140 4.20 7.11 12.93
N TYR A 141 4.63 8.38 12.86
CA TYR A 141 4.32 9.23 11.72
C TYR A 141 4.89 8.65 10.41
N THR A 142 6.13 8.15 10.46
CA THR A 142 6.77 7.54 9.29
C THR A 142 6.01 6.31 8.81
N ILE A 143 5.58 5.42 9.70
CA ILE A 143 4.77 4.25 9.34
C ILE A 143 3.41 4.68 8.78
N SER A 144 2.80 5.70 9.39
CA SER A 144 1.46 6.17 9.02
C SER A 144 1.41 6.89 7.67
N HIS A 145 2.39 7.74 7.38
CA HIS A 145 2.39 8.64 6.21
C HIS A 145 3.46 8.31 5.17
N GLY A 146 4.33 7.34 5.48
CA GLY A 146 5.43 6.99 4.60
C GLY A 146 6.62 7.95 4.70
N SER A 147 7.55 7.79 3.77
CA SER A 147 8.69 8.67 3.57
C SER A 147 9.04 8.73 2.07
N ILE A 148 10.22 9.22 1.68
CA ILE A 148 10.62 9.39 0.27
C ILE A 148 10.42 8.11 -0.57
N ALA A 149 10.77 6.95 -0.03
CA ALA A 149 10.66 5.67 -0.72
C ALA A 149 9.77 4.66 0.03
N MET A 150 9.49 4.90 1.32
CA MET A 150 8.64 4.02 2.13
C MET A 150 7.16 4.38 1.91
N PRO A 151 6.31 3.43 1.52
CA PRO A 151 4.88 3.67 1.40
C PRO A 151 4.24 3.92 2.78
N TYR A 152 3.04 4.48 2.79
CA TYR A 152 2.25 4.65 4.01
C TYR A 152 1.48 3.36 4.35
N TYR A 153 1.36 3.08 5.65
CA TYR A 153 0.70 1.87 6.15
C TYR A 153 -0.56 2.14 6.97
N ARG A 154 -1.02 3.38 7.10
CA ARG A 154 -2.20 3.73 7.89
C ARG A 154 -3.50 3.02 7.46
N GLN A 155 -3.60 2.61 6.21
CA GLN A 155 -4.75 1.86 5.71
C GLN A 155 -4.63 0.34 5.91
N ALA A 156 -3.41 -0.15 6.06
CA ALA A 156 -3.14 -1.59 6.22
C ALA A 156 -2.96 -2.01 7.68
N ILE A 157 -2.53 -1.09 8.54
CA ILE A 157 -2.21 -1.36 9.94
C ILE A 157 -2.95 -0.33 10.80
N VAL A 158 -3.81 -0.79 11.71
CA VAL A 158 -4.54 0.10 12.64
C VAL A 158 -3.59 0.81 13.61
N ALA A 159 -4.03 1.91 14.20
CA ALA A 159 -3.20 2.78 15.05
C ALA A 159 -2.46 2.05 16.15
N GLU A 160 -3.18 1.25 16.94
CA GLU A 160 -2.58 0.49 18.03
C GLU A 160 -1.49 -0.47 17.55
N ASP A 161 -1.73 -1.12 16.42
CA ASP A 161 -0.79 -2.07 15.83
C ASP A 161 0.47 -1.40 15.29
N ARG A 162 0.40 -0.16 14.83
CA ARG A 162 1.59 0.62 14.45
C ARG A 162 2.51 0.88 15.65
N TRP A 163 1.94 1.10 16.83
CA TRP A 163 2.70 1.22 18.07
C TRP A 163 3.33 -0.12 18.51
N ASN A 164 2.62 -1.23 18.30
CA ASN A 164 3.17 -2.57 18.54
C ASN A 164 4.40 -2.84 17.64
N VAL A 165 4.35 -2.44 16.36
CA VAL A 165 5.51 -2.54 15.45
C VAL A 165 6.69 -1.71 15.97
N ILE A 166 6.45 -0.49 16.47
CA ILE A 166 7.50 0.37 17.01
C ILE A 166 8.12 -0.26 18.25
N ASN A 167 7.31 -0.81 19.16
CA ASN A 167 7.81 -1.54 20.33
C ASN A 167 8.74 -2.67 19.91
N TYR A 168 8.33 -3.48 18.92
CA TYR A 168 9.15 -4.57 18.40
C TYR A 168 10.46 -4.08 17.78
N VAL A 169 10.41 -3.07 16.90
CA VAL A 169 11.61 -2.53 16.23
C VAL A 169 12.60 -1.98 17.26
N LYS A 170 12.13 -1.28 18.27
CA LYS A 170 13.02 -0.68 19.29
C LYS A 170 13.58 -1.67 20.29
N GLU A 171 12.85 -2.72 20.60
CA GLU A 171 13.28 -3.68 21.61
C GLU A 171 14.12 -4.82 21.02
N VAL A 172 13.80 -5.24 19.81
CA VAL A 172 14.39 -6.45 19.21
C VAL A 172 15.48 -6.13 18.19
N MET A 173 15.39 -4.95 17.56
CA MET A 173 16.38 -4.51 16.56
C MET A 173 17.31 -3.41 17.07
N GLY A 174 17.15 -3.01 18.32
CA GLY A 174 18.10 -2.11 18.97
C GLY A 174 19.48 -2.75 19.10
N PRO A 175 20.52 -1.96 19.36
CA PRO A 175 21.83 -2.49 19.69
C PRO A 175 21.72 -3.39 20.93
N ASP A 176 22.39 -4.54 20.89
CA ASP A 176 22.54 -5.39 22.06
C ASP A 176 23.18 -4.57 23.19
N GLU A 177 22.51 -4.47 24.37
CA GLU A 177 23.05 -3.83 25.55
C GLU A 177 24.27 -4.56 26.09
#